data_02306c8e0f8817ed0c944bda06021f7b
#
_entry.id   02306c8e0f8817ed0c944bda06021f7b
#
_cell.length_a   1.000
_cell.length_b   1.000
_cell.length_c   1.000
_cell.angle_alpha   90.00
_cell.angle_beta   90.00
_cell.angle_gamma   90.00
#
_symmetry.space_group_name_H-M   'P 1'
#
loop_
_entity.id
_entity.type
_entity.pdbx_description
1 polymer ?
#
loop_
_entity_poly.entity_id
_entity_poly.type
_entity_poly.pdbx_seq_one_letter_code
_entity_poly.pdbx_strand_id
1 'polypeptide(L)'
;MRTRVYIFTLLLAVPAILRAQIPATPTPKMTPKTVTAAQVQKSAIVIDTHADTPQRFVDEHYDLSDPLNGGNLNLDSIHKGNLGAEFFSIWVEPTLYKGQYARRTLELIDSVKQQVARHSDEIIFVTTPAGIEYAHREHKFAALMGIEGGHSIENSLALLRQYYALGVRYMTLTWSNSLDWADSSGDITDTSIPHTKEGLTEFGKDVVYEMNRLGMMVDISHVADRTFYRTLVITRAPVIASHSSARALCDAPRNMTDDMLRAVANSGGPNSKGGVVDVNFYSAFVSQAYRDADKAQQPEVDKAVADLKARYKAEGKEAPQAEIDKLKRSFADRIPRPPLSMVIDHIDHIVKVAGIDHVGLGSDFDGVDGQLPEGLNSPADLPKITEALMDRGYSADDCRKILGGNLLRVFREVEAVSKELQAENRPRITDKQPFDKPQK
;
A
#
# COMPACT_ATOMS: atom_id res chain seq x y z
N MET A 1 64.01 79.57 -5.98
CA MET A 1 62.73 80.30 -6.11
C MET A 1 61.58 79.35 -5.82
N ARG A 2 60.91 79.56 -4.68
CA ARG A 2 59.80 78.70 -4.24
C ARG A 2 58.50 79.45 -4.52
N THR A 3 57.69 78.95 -5.44
CA THR A 3 56.36 79.50 -5.78
C THR A 3 55.29 78.83 -4.88
N ARG A 4 54.63 79.63 -4.06
CA ARG A 4 53.48 79.20 -3.23
C ARG A 4 52.17 79.33 -4.05
N VAL A 5 51.45 78.29 -4.18
CA VAL A 5 50.11 78.29 -4.74
C VAL A 5 49.10 78.32 -3.58
N TYR A 6 48.21 79.31 -3.58
CA TYR A 6 47.11 79.44 -2.63
C TYR A 6 45.84 78.79 -3.26
N ILE A 7 45.28 77.83 -2.58
CA ILE A 7 43.98 77.21 -2.95
C ILE A 7 42.92 77.96 -2.16
N PHE A 8 41.97 78.61 -2.88
CA PHE A 8 40.76 79.19 -2.32
C PHE A 8 39.69 78.06 -2.24
N THR A 9 39.18 77.72 -1.04
CA THR A 9 38.14 76.83 -0.85
C THR A 9 36.79 77.61 -0.81
N LEU A 10 35.96 77.37 -1.82
CA LEU A 10 34.64 77.96 -1.88
C LEU A 10 33.63 77.03 -1.14
N LEU A 11 33.09 77.50 -0.01
CA LEU A 11 32.04 76.86 0.72
C LEU A 11 30.72 77.16 0.02
N LEU A 12 30.11 76.15 -0.65
CA LEU A 12 28.73 76.19 -1.12
C LEU A 12 27.79 75.72 0.03
N ALA A 13 26.96 76.63 0.53
CA ALA A 13 25.91 76.30 1.46
C ALA A 13 24.72 75.69 0.70
N VAL A 14 24.43 74.40 1.00
CA VAL A 14 23.27 73.69 0.44
C VAL A 14 22.09 73.88 1.44
N PRO A 15 20.91 74.37 0.98
CA PRO A 15 19.77 74.49 1.88
C PRO A 15 19.20 73.09 2.25
N ALA A 16 19.05 72.84 3.53
CA ALA A 16 18.41 71.65 4.07
C ALA A 16 16.91 71.66 3.71
N ILE A 17 16.52 70.83 2.75
CA ILE A 17 15.09 70.56 2.47
C ILE A 17 14.60 69.58 3.54
N LEU A 18 13.74 70.10 4.44
CA LEU A 18 12.95 69.26 5.38
C LEU A 18 12.02 68.34 4.60
N ARG A 19 12.42 67.08 4.42
CA ARG A 19 11.50 66.04 3.93
C ARG A 19 10.53 65.68 5.07
N ALA A 20 9.28 66.07 4.92
CA ALA A 20 8.18 65.55 5.78
C ALA A 20 8.11 64.02 5.60
N GLN A 21 8.32 63.27 6.66
CA GLN A 21 8.12 61.83 6.68
C GLN A 21 6.61 61.58 6.58
N ILE A 22 6.15 61.07 5.44
CA ILE A 22 4.81 60.50 5.29
C ILE A 22 4.78 59.24 6.15
N PRO A 23 3.84 59.10 7.13
CA PRO A 23 3.75 57.89 7.92
C PRO A 23 3.42 56.72 6.98
N ALA A 24 4.28 55.67 7.02
CA ALA A 24 4.07 54.46 6.29
C ALA A 24 2.75 53.84 6.73
N THR A 25 1.79 53.72 5.80
CA THR A 25 0.55 52.96 6.06
C THR A 25 0.96 51.53 6.43
N PRO A 26 0.47 50.95 7.54
CA PRO A 26 0.81 49.60 7.93
C PRO A 26 0.28 48.66 6.85
N THR A 27 1.20 47.94 6.19
CA THR A 27 0.87 46.85 5.27
C THR A 27 0.03 45.83 6.06
N PRO A 28 -1.16 45.46 5.61
CA PRO A 28 -1.95 44.46 6.31
C PRO A 28 -1.10 43.17 6.39
N LYS A 29 -0.81 42.72 7.62
CA LYS A 29 -0.25 41.40 7.85
C LYS A 29 -1.29 40.40 7.28
N MET A 30 -1.00 39.84 6.10
CA MET A 30 -1.75 38.71 5.61
C MET A 30 -1.58 37.58 6.63
N THR A 31 -2.62 37.29 7.39
CA THR A 31 -2.70 36.04 8.16
C THR A 31 -2.54 34.91 7.13
N PRO A 32 -1.63 33.95 7.35
CA PRO A 32 -1.52 32.80 6.46
C PRO A 32 -2.92 32.18 6.37
N LYS A 33 -3.48 32.02 5.16
CA LYS A 33 -4.73 31.27 5.00
C LYS A 33 -4.46 29.87 5.52
N THR A 34 -5.10 29.50 6.61
CA THR A 34 -5.04 28.15 7.16
C THR A 34 -5.59 27.20 6.10
N VAL A 35 -4.75 26.30 5.57
CA VAL A 35 -5.15 25.29 4.58
C VAL A 35 -6.13 24.33 5.28
N THR A 36 -7.30 24.09 4.70
CA THR A 36 -8.29 23.17 5.27
C THR A 36 -8.03 21.72 4.85
N ALA A 37 -8.55 20.76 5.63
CA ALA A 37 -8.46 19.34 5.30
C ALA A 37 -9.00 19.02 3.89
N ALA A 38 -10.14 19.63 3.52
CA ALA A 38 -10.71 19.49 2.17
C ALA A 38 -9.77 20.00 1.07
N GLN A 39 -9.03 21.09 1.32
CA GLN A 39 -8.03 21.60 0.36
C GLN A 39 -6.82 20.66 0.27
N VAL A 40 -6.39 20.08 1.39
CA VAL A 40 -5.32 19.07 1.42
C VAL A 40 -5.75 17.85 0.63
N GLN A 41 -6.92 17.26 0.96
CA GLN A 41 -7.47 16.09 0.28
C GLN A 41 -7.57 16.31 -1.22
N LYS A 42 -8.11 17.46 -1.65
CA LYS A 42 -8.27 17.77 -3.07
C LYS A 42 -6.95 17.93 -3.83
N SER A 43 -5.90 18.42 -3.18
CA SER A 43 -4.59 18.67 -3.81
C SER A 43 -3.59 17.53 -3.65
N ALA A 44 -3.88 16.56 -2.79
CA ALA A 44 -3.03 15.39 -2.58
C ALA A 44 -3.20 14.37 -3.71
N ILE A 45 -2.13 13.66 -4.04
CA ILE A 45 -2.22 12.40 -4.77
C ILE A 45 -2.51 11.32 -3.72
N VAL A 46 -3.80 10.99 -3.58
CA VAL A 46 -4.22 9.95 -2.63
C VAL A 46 -3.99 8.59 -3.27
N ILE A 47 -3.22 7.74 -2.62
CA ILE A 47 -2.89 6.40 -3.11
C ILE A 47 -3.30 5.39 -2.05
N ASP A 48 -4.05 4.40 -2.47
CA ASP A 48 -4.30 3.18 -1.73
C ASP A 48 -3.45 2.06 -2.33
N THR A 49 -2.78 1.32 -1.49
CA THR A 49 -1.83 0.32 -1.96
C THR A 49 -2.41 -1.08 -2.06
N HIS A 50 -3.68 -1.28 -1.64
CA HIS A 50 -4.26 -2.63 -1.67
C HIS A 50 -5.78 -2.62 -1.66
N ALA A 51 -6.40 -3.17 -2.72
CA ALA A 51 -7.83 -3.49 -2.77
C ALA A 51 -8.07 -4.76 -3.59
N ASP A 52 -8.91 -5.68 -3.05
CA ASP A 52 -9.21 -6.99 -3.66
C ASP A 52 -10.37 -6.95 -4.65
N THR A 53 -10.79 -5.79 -5.08
CA THR A 53 -11.87 -5.59 -6.05
C THR A 53 -11.76 -6.46 -7.33
N PRO A 54 -10.55 -6.84 -7.85
CA PRO A 54 -10.43 -7.71 -9.02
C PRO A 54 -11.11 -9.07 -8.88
N GLN A 55 -11.26 -9.60 -7.64
CA GLN A 55 -12.04 -10.82 -7.41
C GLN A 55 -13.48 -10.64 -7.88
N ARG A 56 -14.07 -9.50 -7.57
CA ARG A 56 -15.45 -9.17 -7.94
C ARG A 56 -15.63 -8.98 -9.44
N PHE A 57 -14.61 -8.45 -10.15
CA PHE A 57 -14.65 -8.32 -11.61
C PHE A 57 -14.82 -9.68 -12.29
N VAL A 58 -14.12 -10.72 -11.80
CA VAL A 58 -14.13 -12.05 -12.38
C VAL A 58 -15.27 -12.88 -11.87
N ASP A 59 -15.49 -12.92 -10.56
CA ASP A 59 -16.41 -13.90 -9.92
C ASP A 59 -17.83 -13.38 -9.83
N GLU A 60 -18.05 -12.06 -9.75
CA GLU A 60 -19.36 -11.42 -9.67
C GLU A 60 -19.76 -10.69 -10.97
N HIS A 61 -18.86 -10.63 -11.97
CA HIS A 61 -19.02 -9.78 -13.17
C HIS A 61 -19.28 -8.31 -12.84
N TYR A 62 -18.70 -7.84 -11.71
CA TYR A 62 -18.83 -6.49 -11.23
C TYR A 62 -18.12 -5.49 -12.16
N ASP A 63 -18.75 -4.35 -12.40
CA ASP A 63 -18.17 -3.24 -13.13
C ASP A 63 -17.96 -2.05 -12.18
N LEU A 64 -16.86 -1.31 -12.35
CA LEU A 64 -16.56 -0.16 -11.47
C LEU A 64 -17.60 0.96 -11.54
N SER A 65 -18.45 0.99 -12.57
CA SER A 65 -19.59 1.90 -12.65
C SER A 65 -20.82 1.43 -11.88
N ASP A 66 -20.84 0.17 -11.44
CA ASP A 66 -21.96 -0.37 -10.67
C ASP A 66 -22.04 0.23 -9.25
N PRO A 67 -23.21 0.21 -8.61
CA PRO A 67 -23.33 0.45 -7.18
C PRO A 67 -22.43 -0.52 -6.40
N LEU A 68 -22.00 -0.12 -5.19
CA LEU A 68 -21.09 -0.95 -4.35
C LEU A 68 -21.60 -2.37 -4.10
N ASN A 69 -22.91 -2.57 -3.99
CA ASN A 69 -23.55 -3.90 -3.84
C ASN A 69 -22.91 -4.79 -2.75
N GLY A 70 -22.52 -4.17 -1.64
CA GLY A 70 -21.86 -4.86 -0.52
C GLY A 70 -20.33 -4.87 -0.59
N GLY A 71 -19.72 -4.39 -1.69
CA GLY A 71 -18.28 -4.13 -1.77
C GLY A 71 -17.92 -2.74 -1.30
N ASN A 72 -16.66 -2.36 -1.53
CA ASN A 72 -16.10 -1.12 -1.00
C ASN A 72 -15.72 -0.10 -2.09
N LEU A 73 -15.38 -0.52 -3.32
CA LEU A 73 -14.79 0.34 -4.32
C LEU A 73 -15.59 0.41 -5.63
N ASN A 74 -15.93 1.64 -6.05
CA ASN A 74 -16.52 1.95 -7.36
C ASN A 74 -16.14 3.38 -7.78
N LEU A 75 -16.41 3.77 -9.04
CA LEU A 75 -16.06 5.09 -9.58
C LEU A 75 -16.65 6.24 -8.76
N ASP A 76 -17.90 6.14 -8.33
CA ASP A 76 -18.56 7.18 -7.53
C ASP A 76 -17.84 7.40 -6.19
N SER A 77 -17.44 6.32 -5.50
CA SER A 77 -16.69 6.42 -4.24
C SER A 77 -15.26 6.92 -4.43
N ILE A 78 -14.59 6.52 -5.54
CA ILE A 78 -13.27 7.02 -5.94
C ILE A 78 -13.31 8.54 -6.10
N HIS A 79 -14.28 9.05 -6.87
CA HIS A 79 -14.40 10.48 -7.09
C HIS A 79 -14.72 11.25 -5.80
N LYS A 80 -15.68 10.78 -5.00
CA LYS A 80 -16.05 11.40 -3.72
C LYS A 80 -14.89 11.47 -2.73
N GLY A 81 -14.06 10.45 -2.69
CA GLY A 81 -12.89 10.36 -1.81
C GLY A 81 -11.64 11.04 -2.36
N ASN A 82 -11.66 11.49 -3.62
CA ASN A 82 -10.47 11.95 -4.34
C ASN A 82 -9.34 10.90 -4.31
N LEU A 83 -9.70 9.61 -4.42
CA LEU A 83 -8.71 8.56 -4.57
C LEU A 83 -8.05 8.71 -5.95
N GLY A 84 -6.75 9.03 -5.96
CA GLY A 84 -6.00 9.32 -7.18
C GLY A 84 -5.37 8.09 -7.82
N ALA A 85 -5.04 7.08 -7.01
CA ALA A 85 -4.45 5.83 -7.49
C ALA A 85 -4.81 4.65 -6.58
N GLU A 86 -4.97 3.48 -7.18
CA GLU A 86 -5.22 2.21 -6.51
C GLU A 86 -4.30 1.13 -7.04
N PHE A 87 -3.70 0.37 -6.12
CA PHE A 87 -3.07 -0.90 -6.47
C PHE A 87 -4.07 -2.04 -6.30
N PHE A 88 -4.67 -2.44 -7.37
CA PHE A 88 -5.55 -3.60 -7.42
C PHE A 88 -4.79 -4.88 -7.09
N SER A 89 -5.24 -5.60 -6.07
CA SER A 89 -4.67 -6.86 -5.63
C SER A 89 -4.99 -7.97 -6.62
N ILE A 90 -3.95 -8.61 -7.13
CA ILE A 90 -4.02 -9.82 -7.95
C ILE A 90 -3.76 -10.99 -7.00
N TRP A 91 -4.79 -11.34 -6.23
CA TRP A 91 -4.74 -12.42 -5.26
C TRP A 91 -5.37 -13.70 -5.81
N VAL A 92 -4.76 -14.84 -5.50
CA VAL A 92 -5.26 -16.15 -5.91
C VAL A 92 -5.47 -17.01 -4.67
N GLU A 93 -6.68 -17.50 -4.45
CA GLU A 93 -6.96 -18.41 -3.34
C GLU A 93 -6.18 -19.72 -3.52
N PRO A 94 -5.24 -20.06 -2.59
CA PRO A 94 -4.28 -21.13 -2.82
C PRO A 94 -4.86 -22.54 -2.79
N THR A 95 -5.99 -22.75 -2.10
CA THR A 95 -6.61 -24.07 -2.04
C THR A 95 -7.50 -24.32 -3.25
N LEU A 96 -8.34 -23.33 -3.60
CA LEU A 96 -9.31 -23.43 -4.69
C LEU A 96 -8.62 -23.51 -6.06
N TYR A 97 -7.55 -22.73 -6.25
CA TYR A 97 -6.83 -22.65 -7.53
C TYR A 97 -5.52 -23.44 -7.55
N LYS A 98 -5.36 -24.43 -6.67
CA LYS A 98 -4.15 -25.26 -6.65
C LYS A 98 -3.85 -25.88 -8.01
N GLY A 99 -2.64 -25.59 -8.53
CA GLY A 99 -2.19 -26.04 -9.86
C GLY A 99 -2.72 -25.19 -11.03
N GLN A 100 -3.37 -24.06 -10.76
CA GLN A 100 -3.90 -23.11 -11.72
C GLN A 100 -3.56 -21.64 -11.36
N TYR A 101 -2.56 -21.43 -10.52
CA TYR A 101 -2.24 -20.09 -9.99
C TYR A 101 -1.92 -19.10 -11.12
N ALA A 102 -1.06 -19.50 -12.06
CA ALA A 102 -0.69 -18.64 -13.17
C ALA A 102 -1.90 -18.28 -14.06
N ARG A 103 -2.79 -19.23 -14.30
CA ARG A 103 -4.02 -18.99 -15.07
C ARG A 103 -4.91 -17.96 -14.37
N ARG A 104 -5.21 -18.16 -13.06
CA ARG A 104 -6.06 -17.26 -12.31
C ARG A 104 -5.43 -15.86 -12.19
N THR A 105 -4.11 -15.78 -11.97
CA THR A 105 -3.36 -14.52 -11.98
C THR A 105 -3.56 -13.75 -13.30
N LEU A 106 -3.48 -14.41 -14.43
CA LEU A 106 -3.70 -13.78 -15.74
C LEU A 106 -5.16 -13.35 -15.95
N GLU A 107 -6.14 -14.12 -15.49
CA GLU A 107 -7.56 -13.76 -15.54
C GLU A 107 -7.82 -12.47 -14.73
N LEU A 108 -7.23 -12.33 -13.55
CA LEU A 108 -7.35 -11.13 -12.71
C LEU A 108 -6.63 -9.93 -13.33
N ILE A 109 -5.40 -10.11 -13.86
CA ILE A 109 -4.69 -9.04 -14.58
C ILE A 109 -5.50 -8.55 -15.78
N ASP A 110 -6.10 -9.45 -16.56
CA ASP A 110 -6.95 -9.10 -17.70
C ASP A 110 -8.20 -8.33 -17.23
N SER A 111 -8.84 -8.77 -16.15
CA SER A 111 -10.05 -8.11 -15.62
C SER A 111 -9.80 -6.64 -15.26
N VAL A 112 -8.68 -6.32 -14.60
CA VAL A 112 -8.30 -4.93 -14.31
C VAL A 112 -8.12 -4.14 -15.61
N LYS A 113 -7.43 -4.71 -16.61
CA LYS A 113 -7.23 -4.05 -17.92
C LYS A 113 -8.55 -3.84 -18.66
N GLN A 114 -9.49 -4.76 -18.54
CA GLN A 114 -10.84 -4.62 -19.12
C GLN A 114 -11.61 -3.45 -18.46
N GLN A 115 -11.52 -3.30 -17.13
CA GLN A 115 -12.13 -2.15 -16.45
C GLN A 115 -11.53 -0.83 -16.94
N VAL A 116 -10.21 -0.74 -17.05
CA VAL A 116 -9.53 0.44 -17.60
C VAL A 116 -9.97 0.74 -19.04
N ALA A 117 -10.10 -0.28 -19.88
CA ALA A 117 -10.52 -0.10 -21.27
C ALA A 117 -11.97 0.38 -21.38
N ARG A 118 -12.87 -0.11 -20.53
CA ARG A 118 -14.29 0.30 -20.49
C ARG A 118 -14.47 1.74 -20.02
N HIS A 119 -13.65 2.19 -19.07
CA HIS A 119 -13.73 3.50 -18.43
C HIS A 119 -12.54 4.40 -18.77
N SER A 120 -12.03 4.33 -19.99
CA SER A 120 -10.80 5.01 -20.43
C SER A 120 -10.88 6.56 -20.42
N ASP A 121 -12.06 7.12 -20.32
CA ASP A 121 -12.30 8.54 -20.08
C ASP A 121 -12.03 8.96 -18.63
N GLU A 122 -12.21 8.07 -17.66
CA GLU A 122 -12.02 8.29 -16.21
C GLU A 122 -10.79 7.60 -15.63
N ILE A 123 -10.41 6.44 -16.16
CA ILE A 123 -9.32 5.59 -15.64
C ILE A 123 -8.15 5.54 -16.63
N ILE A 124 -6.95 5.54 -16.11
CA ILE A 124 -5.72 5.27 -16.87
C ILE A 124 -4.89 4.19 -16.20
N PHE A 125 -4.48 3.19 -16.99
CA PHE A 125 -3.53 2.19 -16.49
C PHE A 125 -2.12 2.78 -16.46
N VAL A 126 -1.47 2.74 -15.30
CA VAL A 126 -0.12 3.27 -15.12
C VAL A 126 0.79 2.25 -14.46
N THR A 127 2.10 2.41 -14.67
CA THR A 127 3.10 1.46 -14.18
C THR A 127 4.34 2.16 -13.61
N THR A 128 4.27 3.48 -13.43
CA THR A 128 5.38 4.31 -12.93
C THR A 128 4.86 5.43 -12.03
N PRO A 129 5.69 5.95 -11.12
CA PRO A 129 5.34 7.15 -10.35
C PRO A 129 4.96 8.35 -11.23
N ALA A 130 5.68 8.56 -12.34
CA ALA A 130 5.38 9.62 -13.29
C ALA A 130 4.00 9.43 -13.96
N GLY A 131 3.59 8.17 -14.17
CA GLY A 131 2.27 7.82 -14.66
C GLY A 131 1.16 8.22 -13.67
N ILE A 132 1.37 7.96 -12.36
CA ILE A 132 0.43 8.38 -11.30
C ILE A 132 0.30 9.91 -11.28
N GLU A 133 1.43 10.61 -11.33
CA GLU A 133 1.44 12.08 -11.37
C GLU A 133 0.78 12.64 -12.64
N TYR A 134 0.94 11.95 -13.76
CA TYR A 134 0.28 12.32 -15.02
C TYR A 134 -1.24 12.13 -14.88
N ALA A 135 -1.71 10.98 -14.39
CA ALA A 135 -3.13 10.73 -14.17
C ALA A 135 -3.77 11.79 -13.25
N HIS A 136 -3.09 12.14 -12.15
CA HIS A 136 -3.55 13.19 -11.24
C HIS A 136 -3.69 14.55 -11.91
N ARG A 137 -2.73 14.96 -12.77
CA ARG A 137 -2.82 16.21 -13.54
C ARG A 137 -3.96 16.22 -14.54
N GLU A 138 -4.25 15.07 -15.14
CA GLU A 138 -5.36 14.90 -16.09
C GLU A 138 -6.70 14.64 -15.38
N HIS A 139 -6.73 14.70 -14.04
CA HIS A 139 -7.92 14.40 -13.23
C HIS A 139 -8.50 13.00 -13.51
N LYS A 140 -7.65 12.01 -13.78
CA LYS A 140 -8.01 10.62 -13.98
C LYS A 140 -7.54 9.76 -12.81
N PHE A 141 -8.29 8.71 -12.55
CA PHE A 141 -7.91 7.68 -11.60
C PHE A 141 -6.83 6.78 -12.19
N ALA A 142 -5.74 6.57 -11.46
CA ALA A 142 -4.63 5.72 -11.86
C ALA A 142 -4.84 4.29 -11.34
N ALA A 143 -5.03 3.33 -12.26
CA ALA A 143 -5.08 1.91 -11.93
C ALA A 143 -3.68 1.30 -12.03
N LEU A 144 -3.24 0.63 -10.97
CA LEU A 144 -2.01 -0.18 -10.88
C LEU A 144 -2.36 -1.59 -10.42
N MET A 145 -1.38 -2.49 -10.42
CA MET A 145 -1.55 -3.87 -9.95
C MET A 145 -0.40 -4.31 -9.06
N GLY A 146 -0.76 -5.00 -7.97
CA GLY A 146 0.17 -5.74 -7.13
C GLY A 146 -0.26 -7.20 -7.03
N ILE A 147 0.67 -8.15 -7.08
CA ILE A 147 0.37 -9.55 -6.80
C ILE A 147 0.41 -9.77 -5.29
N GLU A 148 -0.62 -10.41 -4.76
CA GLU A 148 -0.65 -10.85 -3.38
C GLU A 148 -0.42 -12.35 -3.29
N GLY A 149 0.78 -12.69 -2.84
CA GLY A 149 1.20 -14.08 -2.65
C GLY A 149 2.07 -14.63 -3.78
N GLY A 150 3.31 -14.95 -3.42
CA GLY A 150 4.33 -15.47 -4.34
C GLY A 150 4.03 -16.87 -4.90
N HIS A 151 2.99 -17.58 -4.42
CA HIS A 151 2.50 -18.80 -5.07
C HIS A 151 2.05 -18.55 -6.53
N SER A 152 1.64 -17.32 -6.84
CA SER A 152 1.24 -16.90 -8.19
C SER A 152 2.33 -17.11 -9.25
N ILE A 153 3.62 -17.08 -8.86
CA ILE A 153 4.73 -17.32 -9.78
C ILE A 153 5.07 -18.80 -9.99
N GLU A 154 4.41 -19.75 -9.29
CA GLU A 154 4.62 -21.20 -9.42
C GLU A 154 6.12 -21.58 -9.42
N ASN A 155 6.91 -20.98 -8.51
CA ASN A 155 8.37 -21.13 -8.41
C ASN A 155 9.14 -20.78 -9.71
N SER A 156 8.61 -19.86 -10.52
CA SER A 156 9.18 -19.49 -11.81
C SER A 156 9.53 -17.99 -11.90
N LEU A 157 10.83 -17.68 -11.99
CA LEU A 157 11.27 -16.30 -12.26
C LEU A 157 10.83 -15.82 -13.66
N ALA A 158 10.55 -16.75 -14.59
CA ALA A 158 10.01 -16.40 -15.89
C ALA A 158 8.59 -15.83 -15.76
N LEU A 159 7.73 -16.45 -14.93
CA LEU A 159 6.39 -15.91 -14.64
C LEU A 159 6.48 -14.55 -13.96
N LEU A 160 7.37 -14.37 -12.98
CA LEU A 160 7.61 -13.08 -12.33
C LEU A 160 7.93 -11.98 -13.35
N ARG A 161 8.83 -12.26 -14.31
CA ARG A 161 9.17 -11.33 -15.39
C ARG A 161 7.99 -11.01 -16.30
N GLN A 162 7.18 -12.04 -16.64
CA GLN A 162 5.98 -11.83 -17.47
C GLN A 162 4.93 -10.97 -16.73
N TYR A 163 4.70 -11.19 -15.45
CA TYR A 163 3.76 -10.37 -14.68
C TYR A 163 4.23 -8.91 -14.59
N TYR A 164 5.53 -8.67 -14.41
CA TYR A 164 6.08 -7.33 -14.50
C TYR A 164 5.84 -6.68 -15.87
N ALA A 165 6.09 -7.43 -16.95
CA ALA A 165 5.84 -6.97 -18.32
C ALA A 165 4.35 -6.68 -18.57
N LEU A 166 3.44 -7.41 -17.92
CA LEU A 166 1.99 -7.17 -17.96
C LEU A 166 1.55 -5.95 -17.12
N GLY A 167 2.45 -5.39 -16.31
CA GLY A 167 2.21 -4.16 -15.57
C GLY A 167 2.10 -4.28 -14.05
N VAL A 168 2.35 -5.47 -13.48
CA VAL A 168 2.43 -5.64 -12.01
C VAL A 168 3.62 -4.85 -11.46
N ARG A 169 3.46 -4.15 -10.34
CA ARG A 169 4.51 -3.27 -9.78
C ARG A 169 4.90 -3.56 -8.35
N TYR A 170 4.17 -4.43 -7.66
CA TYR A 170 4.68 -5.09 -6.45
C TYR A 170 4.30 -6.56 -6.43
N MET A 171 4.97 -7.35 -5.60
CA MET A 171 4.54 -8.68 -5.22
C MET A 171 4.78 -8.89 -3.73
N THR A 172 3.72 -9.29 -3.02
CA THR A 172 3.80 -9.79 -1.65
C THR A 172 4.41 -11.18 -1.67
N LEU A 173 5.49 -11.40 -0.91
CA LEU A 173 6.27 -12.64 -1.03
C LEU A 173 5.48 -13.89 -0.63
N THR A 174 4.54 -13.76 0.30
CA THR A 174 3.59 -14.82 0.70
C THR A 174 2.20 -14.22 0.86
N TRP A 175 1.17 -15.03 0.86
CA TRP A 175 -0.13 -14.71 1.46
C TRP A 175 -0.20 -15.36 2.85
N SER A 176 -1.36 -15.80 3.30
CA SER A 176 -1.51 -16.49 4.61
C SER A 176 -1.02 -17.93 4.60
N ASN A 177 -0.41 -18.38 3.51
CA ASN A 177 0.20 -19.69 3.33
C ASN A 177 1.71 -19.56 3.08
N SER A 178 2.48 -20.40 3.76
CA SER A 178 3.91 -20.58 3.51
C SER A 178 4.15 -21.25 2.15
N LEU A 179 5.28 -20.92 1.53
CA LEU A 179 5.72 -21.44 0.25
C LEU A 179 6.98 -22.28 0.44
N ASP A 180 7.37 -23.04 -0.60
CA ASP A 180 8.63 -23.79 -0.57
C ASP A 180 9.86 -22.88 -0.35
N TRP A 181 9.74 -21.58 -0.54
CA TRP A 181 10.85 -20.64 -0.54
C TRP A 181 10.69 -19.43 0.40
N ALA A 182 9.51 -19.23 1.02
CA ALA A 182 9.24 -18.14 1.95
C ALA A 182 8.18 -18.55 2.98
N ASP A 183 8.34 -18.16 4.24
CA ASP A 183 7.39 -18.45 5.30
C ASP A 183 6.39 -17.30 5.49
N SER A 184 5.13 -17.66 5.68
CA SER A 184 4.02 -16.75 5.98
C SER A 184 3.80 -16.58 7.48
N SER A 185 3.30 -15.40 7.88
CA SER A 185 2.79 -15.17 9.24
C SER A 185 1.47 -15.87 9.52
N GLY A 186 0.75 -16.29 8.48
CA GLY A 186 -0.56 -16.91 8.63
C GLY A 186 -0.53 -18.35 9.13
N ASP A 187 0.51 -19.09 8.79
CA ASP A 187 0.66 -20.51 9.12
C ASP A 187 1.96 -20.88 9.83
N ILE A 188 2.78 -19.90 10.23
CA ILE A 188 4.09 -20.13 10.83
C ILE A 188 4.06 -20.99 12.12
N THR A 189 2.92 -21.10 12.76
CA THR A 189 2.71 -21.92 13.96
C THR A 189 2.20 -23.32 13.64
N ASP A 190 1.86 -23.60 12.39
CA ASP A 190 1.42 -24.93 11.96
C ASP A 190 2.64 -25.84 11.74
N THR A 191 2.86 -26.76 12.68
CA THR A 191 3.98 -27.72 12.62
C THR A 191 3.74 -28.88 11.67
N SER A 192 2.56 -28.98 11.06
CA SER A 192 2.23 -30.02 10.07
C SER A 192 2.76 -29.72 8.67
N ILE A 193 3.14 -28.48 8.40
CA ILE A 193 3.74 -28.04 7.14
C ILE A 193 5.23 -27.72 7.30
N PRO A 194 6.06 -27.93 6.27
CA PRO A 194 7.47 -27.60 6.33
C PRO A 194 7.66 -26.07 6.27
N HIS A 195 8.53 -25.55 7.12
CA HIS A 195 8.97 -24.15 7.08
C HIS A 195 10.44 -24.04 6.71
N THR A 196 10.82 -22.91 6.13
CA THR A 196 12.23 -22.63 5.83
C THR A 196 13.02 -22.40 7.14
N LYS A 197 14.31 -22.75 7.15
CA LYS A 197 15.14 -22.54 8.34
C LYS A 197 15.42 -21.06 8.62
N GLU A 198 15.47 -20.23 7.56
CA GLU A 198 15.92 -18.83 7.61
C GLU A 198 14.90 -17.81 7.07
N GLY A 199 13.66 -18.21 6.84
CA GLY A 199 12.61 -17.36 6.28
C GLY A 199 12.60 -17.33 4.76
N LEU A 200 13.76 -17.34 4.08
CA LEU A 200 13.91 -17.44 2.63
C LEU A 200 14.90 -18.51 2.25
N THR A 201 14.58 -19.33 1.24
CA THR A 201 15.53 -20.22 0.57
C THR A 201 16.41 -19.45 -0.42
N GLU A 202 17.37 -20.13 -1.07
CA GLU A 202 18.16 -19.51 -2.16
C GLU A 202 17.27 -19.00 -3.31
N PHE A 203 16.24 -19.79 -3.68
CA PHE A 203 15.27 -19.34 -4.68
C PHE A 203 14.51 -18.09 -4.22
N GLY A 204 14.07 -18.02 -2.95
CA GLY A 204 13.44 -16.83 -2.39
C GLY A 204 14.34 -15.57 -2.45
N LYS A 205 15.65 -15.76 -2.26
CA LYS A 205 16.63 -14.68 -2.44
C LYS A 205 16.73 -14.25 -3.90
N ASP A 206 16.69 -15.20 -4.84
CA ASP A 206 16.70 -14.90 -6.27
C ASP A 206 15.42 -14.17 -6.70
N VAL A 207 14.25 -14.49 -6.11
CA VAL A 207 13.00 -13.75 -6.31
C VAL A 207 13.15 -12.29 -5.89
N VAL A 208 13.62 -12.03 -4.66
CA VAL A 208 13.83 -10.65 -4.16
C VAL A 208 14.83 -9.87 -5.03
N TYR A 209 15.93 -10.52 -5.42
CA TYR A 209 16.92 -9.90 -6.31
C TYR A 209 16.30 -9.55 -7.68
N GLU A 210 15.55 -10.48 -8.29
CA GLU A 210 14.92 -10.27 -9.60
C GLU A 210 13.86 -9.16 -9.52
N MET A 211 13.07 -9.09 -8.44
CA MET A 211 12.14 -7.98 -8.21
C MET A 211 12.88 -6.64 -8.19
N ASN A 212 13.97 -6.52 -7.45
CA ASN A 212 14.77 -5.30 -7.43
C ASN A 212 15.32 -4.97 -8.82
N ARG A 213 15.83 -5.97 -9.57
CA ARG A 213 16.35 -5.78 -10.92
C ARG A 213 15.27 -5.32 -11.91
N LEU A 214 14.06 -5.82 -11.80
CA LEU A 214 12.92 -5.43 -12.62
C LEU A 214 12.42 -4.02 -12.31
N GLY A 215 12.52 -3.57 -11.05
CA GLY A 215 11.86 -2.37 -10.55
C GLY A 215 10.47 -2.67 -9.99
N MET A 216 10.27 -3.90 -9.52
CA MET A 216 9.08 -4.36 -8.81
C MET A 216 9.32 -4.15 -7.31
N MET A 217 8.43 -3.45 -6.62
CA MET A 217 8.50 -3.25 -5.18
C MET A 217 8.35 -4.59 -4.46
N VAL A 218 9.23 -4.86 -3.50
CA VAL A 218 9.13 -6.04 -2.64
C VAL A 218 8.18 -5.70 -1.52
N ASP A 219 7.05 -6.41 -1.48
CA ASP A 219 6.05 -6.24 -0.43
C ASP A 219 6.23 -7.31 0.64
N ILE A 220 6.34 -6.85 1.88
CA ILE A 220 6.58 -7.69 3.07
C ILE A 220 5.34 -7.84 3.95
N SER A 221 4.17 -7.43 3.50
CA SER A 221 2.90 -7.82 4.13
C SER A 221 2.79 -9.35 4.12
N HIS A 222 2.06 -9.95 5.04
CA HIS A 222 1.85 -11.40 5.20
C HIS A 222 3.06 -12.25 5.58
N VAL A 223 4.30 -11.78 5.40
CA VAL A 223 5.47 -12.64 5.66
C VAL A 223 5.68 -12.89 7.16
N ALA A 224 6.23 -14.04 7.50
CA ALA A 224 6.69 -14.33 8.86
C ALA A 224 7.85 -13.41 9.26
N ASP A 225 8.02 -13.14 10.55
CA ASP A 225 9.08 -12.26 11.07
C ASP A 225 10.47 -12.66 10.56
N ARG A 226 10.76 -13.96 10.42
CA ARG A 226 12.04 -14.43 9.86
C ARG A 226 12.20 -14.09 8.39
N THR A 227 11.14 -14.26 7.61
CA THR A 227 11.11 -13.89 6.17
C THR A 227 11.32 -12.40 6.00
N PHE A 228 10.67 -11.58 6.84
CA PHE A 228 10.85 -10.15 6.88
C PHE A 228 12.33 -9.75 7.04
N TYR A 229 12.97 -10.18 8.15
CA TYR A 229 14.37 -9.79 8.38
C TYR A 229 15.33 -10.34 7.32
N ARG A 230 15.06 -11.54 6.79
CA ARG A 230 15.88 -12.11 5.72
C ARG A 230 15.74 -11.30 4.42
N THR A 231 14.54 -10.85 4.10
CA THR A 231 14.28 -9.98 2.94
C THR A 231 15.07 -8.68 3.05
N LEU A 232 15.07 -8.03 4.21
CA LEU A 232 15.80 -6.78 4.41
C LEU A 232 17.33 -6.91 4.26
N VAL A 233 17.90 -8.07 4.57
CA VAL A 233 19.34 -8.35 4.38
C VAL A 233 19.69 -8.44 2.89
N ILE A 234 18.73 -8.84 2.04
CA ILE A 234 18.98 -9.17 0.63
C ILE A 234 18.58 -8.03 -0.30
N THR A 235 17.48 -7.34 0.03
CA THR A 235 16.97 -6.28 -0.84
C THR A 235 17.97 -5.14 -1.02
N ARG A 236 18.07 -4.64 -2.25
CA ARG A 236 18.87 -3.46 -2.63
C ARG A 236 18.00 -2.21 -2.67
N ALA A 237 16.69 -2.38 -2.87
CA ALA A 237 15.70 -1.32 -2.90
C ALA A 237 14.91 -1.26 -1.58
N PRO A 238 14.32 -0.11 -1.23
CA PRO A 238 13.40 -0.05 -0.10
C PRO A 238 12.20 -0.97 -0.32
N VAL A 239 11.69 -1.53 0.79
CA VAL A 239 10.50 -2.40 0.77
C VAL A 239 9.23 -1.62 1.07
N ILE A 240 8.09 -2.20 0.73
CA ILE A 240 6.78 -1.74 1.21
C ILE A 240 6.14 -2.80 2.09
N ALA A 241 5.29 -2.38 3.02
CA ALA A 241 4.24 -3.22 3.57
C ALA A 241 2.92 -2.67 3.04
N SER A 242 2.40 -3.27 1.99
CA SER A 242 1.26 -2.72 1.23
C SER A 242 -0.02 -2.58 2.06
N HIS A 243 -0.20 -3.42 3.12
CA HIS A 243 -1.34 -3.39 4.02
C HIS A 243 -1.00 -4.06 5.36
N SER A 244 -0.33 -3.33 6.25
CA SER A 244 0.05 -3.80 7.59
C SER A 244 -0.09 -2.68 8.62
N SER A 245 -0.24 -3.05 9.91
CA SER A 245 -0.44 -2.10 10.99
C SER A 245 0.59 -2.29 12.12
N ALA A 246 0.45 -1.63 13.27
CA ALA A 246 1.40 -1.69 14.38
C ALA A 246 1.01 -2.79 15.38
N ARG A 247 1.92 -3.76 15.62
CA ARG A 247 1.70 -4.88 16.55
C ARG A 247 1.60 -4.43 18.00
N ALA A 248 2.22 -3.30 18.34
CA ALA A 248 2.13 -2.72 19.67
C ALA A 248 0.71 -2.28 20.07
N LEU A 249 -0.16 -1.99 19.10
CA LEU A 249 -1.55 -1.58 19.32
C LEU A 249 -2.54 -2.74 19.17
N CYS A 250 -2.24 -3.67 18.28
CA CYS A 250 -3.03 -4.87 18.08
C CYS A 250 -2.08 -6.04 17.77
N ASP A 251 -2.03 -7.04 18.67
CA ASP A 251 -1.11 -8.19 18.59
C ASP A 251 -1.61 -9.21 17.54
N ALA A 252 -1.58 -8.77 16.29
CA ALA A 252 -1.83 -9.60 15.13
C ALA A 252 -0.49 -9.97 14.47
N PRO A 253 -0.26 -11.25 14.08
CA PRO A 253 0.95 -11.65 13.36
C PRO A 253 1.18 -10.86 12.05
N ARG A 254 0.10 -10.35 11.46
CA ARG A 254 0.10 -9.50 10.28
C ARG A 254 0.62 -8.08 10.53
N ASN A 255 0.62 -7.65 11.80
CA ASN A 255 1.11 -6.34 12.20
C ASN A 255 2.61 -6.37 12.50
N MET A 256 3.26 -5.23 12.36
CA MET A 256 4.70 -5.06 12.49
C MET A 256 5.08 -4.66 13.92
N THR A 257 6.12 -5.27 14.47
CA THR A 257 6.74 -4.82 15.72
C THR A 257 7.44 -3.48 15.53
N ASP A 258 7.72 -2.77 16.63
CA ASP A 258 8.45 -1.50 16.57
C ASP A 258 9.84 -1.64 15.91
N ASP A 259 10.51 -2.78 16.14
CA ASP A 259 11.79 -3.05 15.50
C ASP A 259 11.65 -3.28 13.99
N MET A 260 10.56 -3.94 13.57
CA MET A 260 10.25 -4.09 12.13
C MET A 260 9.92 -2.74 11.50
N LEU A 261 9.14 -1.88 12.16
CA LEU A 261 8.84 -0.52 11.69
C LEU A 261 10.12 0.28 11.48
N ARG A 262 11.05 0.26 12.45
CA ARG A 262 12.37 0.90 12.31
C ARG A 262 13.19 0.29 11.18
N ALA A 263 13.11 -1.03 11.01
CA ALA A 263 13.85 -1.74 9.97
C ALA A 263 13.31 -1.40 8.56
N VAL A 264 12.00 -1.25 8.37
CA VAL A 264 11.41 -0.74 7.11
C VAL A 264 11.92 0.67 6.82
N ALA A 265 11.91 1.56 7.81
CA ALA A 265 12.40 2.93 7.67
C ALA A 265 13.89 3.02 7.28
N ASN A 266 14.66 1.96 7.50
CA ASN A 266 16.07 1.86 7.15
C ASN A 266 16.34 0.85 6.01
N SER A 267 15.30 0.37 5.34
CA SER A 267 15.44 -0.63 4.28
C SER A 267 16.04 -0.06 2.98
N GLY A 268 16.62 -0.95 2.17
CA GLY A 268 17.29 -0.58 0.93
C GLY A 268 18.80 -0.37 1.09
N GLY A 269 19.44 0.12 0.02
CA GLY A 269 20.89 0.36 0.00
C GLY A 269 21.32 1.57 0.83
N PRO A 270 22.63 1.84 0.91
CA PRO A 270 23.19 2.90 1.78
C PRO A 270 22.67 4.32 1.50
N ASN A 271 22.14 4.57 0.32
CA ASN A 271 21.60 5.87 -0.09
C ASN A 271 20.06 5.88 -0.07
N SER A 272 19.43 4.80 0.35
CA SER A 272 17.96 4.71 0.46
C SER A 272 17.45 5.62 1.57
N LYS A 273 16.28 6.18 1.34
CA LYS A 273 15.51 6.90 2.36
C LYS A 273 14.53 5.97 3.09
N GLY A 274 14.66 4.66 2.89
CA GLY A 274 13.85 3.65 3.54
C GLY A 274 12.48 3.41 2.89
N GLY A 275 11.81 2.36 3.38
CA GLY A 275 10.51 1.90 2.89
C GLY A 275 9.31 2.65 3.46
N VAL A 276 8.14 2.09 3.24
CA VAL A 276 6.86 2.61 3.76
C VAL A 276 6.00 1.45 4.29
N VAL A 277 5.23 1.73 5.34
CA VAL A 277 4.20 0.86 5.89
C VAL A 277 2.85 1.51 5.62
N ASP A 278 2.06 0.91 4.77
CA ASP A 278 0.74 1.39 4.42
C ASP A 278 -0.28 0.71 5.35
N VAL A 279 -0.99 1.54 6.13
CA VAL A 279 -1.82 1.06 7.25
C VAL A 279 -3.04 0.33 6.72
N ASN A 280 -3.20 -0.92 7.16
CA ASN A 280 -4.37 -1.75 6.87
C ASN A 280 -5.57 -1.29 7.71
N PHE A 281 -6.78 -1.29 7.10
CA PHE A 281 -8.01 -0.88 7.78
C PHE A 281 -8.80 -2.04 8.39
N TYR A 282 -8.38 -3.29 8.22
CA TYR A 282 -9.08 -4.43 8.80
C TYR A 282 -9.26 -4.29 10.31
N SER A 283 -10.50 -4.36 10.77
CA SER A 283 -10.86 -4.15 12.19
C SER A 283 -10.08 -5.04 13.15
N ALA A 284 -9.78 -6.29 12.75
CA ALA A 284 -9.00 -7.22 13.57
C ALA A 284 -7.47 -6.95 13.55
N PHE A 285 -6.99 -5.97 12.75
CA PHE A 285 -5.61 -5.53 12.75
C PHE A 285 -5.43 -4.15 13.39
N VAL A 286 -6.52 -3.40 13.57
CA VAL A 286 -6.47 -2.09 14.22
C VAL A 286 -7.02 -2.08 15.64
N SER A 287 -7.83 -3.08 16.02
CA SER A 287 -8.44 -3.16 17.36
C SER A 287 -8.17 -4.50 18.02
N GLN A 288 -7.44 -4.50 19.14
CA GLN A 288 -7.23 -5.70 19.95
C GLN A 288 -8.55 -6.26 20.48
N ALA A 289 -9.47 -5.41 20.93
CA ALA A 289 -10.76 -5.83 21.44
C ALA A 289 -11.61 -6.53 20.35
N TYR A 290 -11.62 -5.97 19.13
CA TYR A 290 -12.30 -6.60 17.99
C TYR A 290 -11.67 -7.97 17.66
N ARG A 291 -10.34 -8.02 17.57
CA ARG A 291 -9.59 -9.25 17.30
C ARG A 291 -9.85 -10.33 18.33
N ASP A 292 -9.89 -9.98 19.60
CA ASP A 292 -10.15 -10.95 20.68
C ASP A 292 -11.60 -11.49 20.61
N ALA A 293 -12.58 -10.64 20.31
CA ALA A 293 -13.96 -11.02 20.11
C ALA A 293 -14.13 -11.92 18.86
N ASP A 294 -13.45 -11.57 17.75
CA ASP A 294 -13.46 -12.36 16.52
C ASP A 294 -12.87 -13.76 16.75
N LYS A 295 -11.71 -13.85 17.40
CA LYS A 295 -11.12 -15.14 17.79
C LYS A 295 -12.03 -15.95 18.72
N ALA A 296 -12.70 -15.31 19.65
CA ALA A 296 -13.57 -15.99 20.61
C ALA A 296 -14.77 -16.66 19.95
N GLN A 297 -15.30 -16.08 18.86
CA GLN A 297 -16.42 -16.66 18.13
C GLN A 297 -16.01 -17.67 17.02
N GLN A 298 -14.70 -17.76 16.67
CA GLN A 298 -14.23 -18.62 15.58
C GLN A 298 -14.71 -20.08 15.66
N PRO A 299 -14.74 -20.75 16.83
CA PRO A 299 -15.26 -22.11 16.93
C PRO A 299 -16.75 -22.22 16.56
N GLU A 300 -17.57 -21.16 16.83
CA GLU A 300 -18.98 -21.11 16.44
C GLU A 300 -19.13 -20.90 14.93
N VAL A 301 -18.28 -20.04 14.35
CA VAL A 301 -18.21 -19.82 12.90
C VAL A 301 -17.84 -21.11 12.18
N ASP A 302 -16.78 -21.78 12.61
CA ASP A 302 -16.32 -23.04 11.99
C ASP A 302 -17.40 -24.12 12.02
N LYS A 303 -18.08 -24.23 13.14
CA LYS A 303 -19.22 -25.17 13.26
C LYS A 303 -20.35 -24.79 12.31
N ALA A 304 -20.74 -23.52 12.25
CA ALA A 304 -21.83 -23.07 11.38
C ALA A 304 -21.50 -23.29 9.89
N VAL A 305 -20.25 -23.03 9.48
CA VAL A 305 -19.75 -23.30 8.12
C VAL A 305 -19.76 -24.80 7.82
N ALA A 306 -19.31 -25.63 8.77
CA ALA A 306 -19.35 -27.09 8.62
C ALA A 306 -20.78 -27.60 8.47
N ASP A 307 -21.72 -27.12 9.29
CA ASP A 307 -23.15 -27.47 9.23
C ASP A 307 -23.76 -27.03 7.89
N LEU A 308 -23.41 -25.85 7.38
CA LEU A 308 -23.84 -25.37 6.05
C LEU A 308 -23.34 -26.32 4.94
N LYS A 309 -22.03 -26.61 4.92
CA LYS A 309 -21.44 -27.53 3.94
C LYS A 309 -22.05 -28.93 4.01
N ALA A 310 -22.33 -29.45 5.21
CA ALA A 310 -22.97 -30.74 5.40
C ALA A 310 -24.39 -30.78 4.80
N ARG A 311 -25.19 -29.72 4.95
CA ARG A 311 -26.53 -29.61 4.33
C ARG A 311 -26.45 -29.71 2.80
N TYR A 312 -25.56 -28.91 2.17
CA TYR A 312 -25.40 -28.96 0.72
C TYR A 312 -24.91 -30.32 0.24
N LYS A 313 -23.98 -30.94 0.97
CA LYS A 313 -23.48 -32.28 0.65
C LYS A 313 -24.56 -33.34 0.72
N ALA A 314 -25.50 -33.24 1.67
CA ALA A 314 -26.66 -34.16 1.78
C ALA A 314 -27.60 -34.02 0.55
N GLU A 315 -27.60 -32.86 -0.11
CA GLU A 315 -28.31 -32.62 -1.37
C GLU A 315 -27.50 -32.99 -2.62
N GLY A 316 -26.30 -33.55 -2.46
CA GLY A 316 -25.41 -33.85 -3.57
C GLY A 316 -24.77 -32.63 -4.22
N LYS A 317 -24.67 -31.51 -3.51
CA LYS A 317 -24.12 -30.22 -3.98
C LYS A 317 -22.97 -29.78 -3.11
N GLU A 318 -22.19 -28.80 -3.60
CA GLU A 318 -21.26 -28.02 -2.79
C GLU A 318 -21.93 -26.73 -2.32
N ALA A 319 -21.58 -26.29 -1.11
CA ALA A 319 -22.07 -25.00 -0.60
C ALA A 319 -21.47 -23.86 -1.42
N PRO A 320 -22.30 -22.97 -2.00
CA PRO A 320 -21.79 -21.80 -2.71
C PRO A 320 -20.90 -20.93 -1.81
N GLN A 321 -19.76 -20.46 -2.31
CA GLN A 321 -18.85 -19.62 -1.55
C GLN A 321 -19.56 -18.37 -1.01
N ALA A 322 -20.40 -17.73 -1.83
CA ALA A 322 -21.18 -16.57 -1.44
C ALA A 322 -22.09 -16.80 -0.20
N GLU A 323 -22.62 -18.00 -0.01
CA GLU A 323 -23.39 -18.32 1.20
C GLU A 323 -22.51 -18.53 2.42
N ILE A 324 -21.30 -19.08 2.22
CA ILE A 324 -20.30 -19.20 3.28
C ILE A 324 -19.85 -17.82 3.73
N ASP A 325 -19.55 -16.93 2.81
CA ASP A 325 -19.11 -15.56 3.09
C ASP A 325 -20.21 -14.74 3.77
N LYS A 326 -21.46 -14.87 3.29
CA LYS A 326 -22.61 -14.26 3.95
C LYS A 326 -22.79 -14.76 5.39
N LEU A 327 -22.58 -16.06 5.62
CA LEU A 327 -22.66 -16.65 6.96
C LEU A 327 -21.55 -16.08 7.85
N LYS A 328 -20.29 -16.07 7.40
CA LYS A 328 -19.16 -15.49 8.13
C LYS A 328 -19.40 -14.01 8.46
N ARG A 329 -19.86 -13.24 7.48
CA ARG A 329 -20.21 -11.82 7.68
C ARG A 329 -21.27 -11.63 8.76
N SER A 330 -22.28 -12.50 8.83
CA SER A 330 -23.32 -12.43 9.87
C SER A 330 -22.78 -12.63 11.31
N PHE A 331 -21.64 -13.30 11.46
CA PHE A 331 -20.94 -13.40 12.74
C PHE A 331 -20.11 -12.13 13.01
N ALA A 332 -19.37 -11.66 12.03
CA ALA A 332 -18.58 -10.44 12.13
C ALA A 332 -19.46 -9.23 12.52
N ASP A 333 -20.67 -9.12 11.97
CA ASP A 333 -21.64 -8.07 12.26
C ASP A 333 -22.12 -8.04 13.73
N ARG A 334 -21.85 -9.11 14.51
CA ARG A 334 -22.15 -9.13 15.96
C ARG A 334 -21.13 -8.38 16.79
N ILE A 335 -19.94 -8.13 16.24
CA ILE A 335 -18.84 -7.43 16.91
C ILE A 335 -18.94 -5.95 16.61
N PRO A 336 -18.99 -5.07 17.63
CA PRO A 336 -18.97 -3.64 17.40
C PRO A 336 -17.71 -3.21 16.64
N ARG A 337 -17.88 -2.51 15.54
CA ARG A 337 -16.78 -2.02 14.70
C ARG A 337 -15.95 -0.98 15.48
N PRO A 338 -14.61 -1.01 15.42
CA PRO A 338 -13.78 0.00 16.04
C PRO A 338 -13.96 1.36 15.34
N PRO A 339 -13.80 2.49 16.04
CA PRO A 339 -13.89 3.80 15.41
C PRO A 339 -12.69 4.07 14.49
N LEU A 340 -12.89 4.93 13.48
CA LEU A 340 -11.83 5.41 12.57
C LEU A 340 -10.57 5.92 13.32
N SER A 341 -10.74 6.51 14.49
CA SER A 341 -9.63 7.02 15.30
C SER A 341 -8.57 5.97 15.61
N MET A 342 -8.91 4.67 15.64
CA MET A 342 -7.93 3.60 15.83
C MET A 342 -6.99 3.44 14.62
N VAL A 343 -7.46 3.68 13.40
CA VAL A 343 -6.56 3.74 12.23
C VAL A 343 -5.57 4.89 12.38
N ILE A 344 -6.04 6.05 12.85
CA ILE A 344 -5.17 7.19 13.11
C ILE A 344 -4.16 6.89 14.23
N ASP A 345 -4.56 6.15 15.28
CA ASP A 345 -3.65 5.72 16.34
C ASP A 345 -2.50 4.85 15.78
N HIS A 346 -2.79 3.97 14.81
CA HIS A 346 -1.75 3.20 14.11
C HIS A 346 -0.83 4.09 13.29
N ILE A 347 -1.37 5.07 12.57
CA ILE A 347 -0.56 6.07 11.84
C ILE A 347 0.34 6.83 12.81
N ASP A 348 -0.21 7.36 13.92
CA ASP A 348 0.55 8.07 14.96
C ASP A 348 1.69 7.22 15.52
N HIS A 349 1.40 5.94 15.81
CA HIS A 349 2.41 5.02 16.33
C HIS A 349 3.55 4.78 15.33
N ILE A 350 3.21 4.52 14.05
CA ILE A 350 4.20 4.33 13.00
C ILE A 350 5.03 5.60 12.79
N VAL A 351 4.40 6.77 12.75
CA VAL A 351 5.11 8.06 12.67
C VAL A 351 6.06 8.26 13.85
N LYS A 352 5.62 7.92 15.07
CA LYS A 352 6.45 8.02 16.27
C LYS A 352 7.66 7.10 16.23
N VAL A 353 7.54 5.89 15.68
CA VAL A 353 8.57 4.84 15.71
C VAL A 353 9.49 4.91 14.50
N ALA A 354 8.94 5.11 13.32
CA ALA A 354 9.63 5.06 12.03
C ALA A 354 9.85 6.44 11.40
N GLY A 355 9.00 7.42 11.72
CA GLY A 355 9.04 8.77 11.16
C GLY A 355 7.95 9.01 10.12
N ILE A 356 7.66 10.29 9.87
CA ILE A 356 6.58 10.76 8.99
C ILE A 356 6.74 10.32 7.53
N ASP A 357 7.96 10.02 7.08
CA ASP A 357 8.27 9.64 5.72
C ASP A 357 8.03 8.15 5.43
N HIS A 358 7.53 7.38 6.41
CA HIS A 358 7.48 5.91 6.37
C HIS A 358 6.09 5.32 6.61
N VAL A 359 5.03 6.10 6.48
CA VAL A 359 3.64 5.65 6.65
C VAL A 359 2.78 6.08 5.47
N GLY A 360 1.84 5.22 5.07
CA GLY A 360 0.87 5.42 4.00
C GLY A 360 -0.45 4.72 4.28
N LEU A 361 -1.27 4.50 3.26
CA LEU A 361 -2.60 3.89 3.32
C LEU A 361 -2.65 2.64 2.45
N GLY A 362 -3.12 1.53 3.03
CA GLY A 362 -3.38 0.27 2.35
C GLY A 362 -4.66 -0.34 2.89
N SER A 363 -5.78 0.06 2.34
CA SER A 363 -7.11 -0.11 2.94
C SER A 363 -7.55 -1.55 3.15
N ASP A 364 -7.14 -2.43 2.23
CA ASP A 364 -7.65 -3.80 2.14
C ASP A 364 -9.17 -3.84 1.80
N PHE A 365 -9.61 -2.84 1.01
CA PHE A 365 -10.97 -2.78 0.51
C PHE A 365 -11.30 -4.02 -0.33
N ASP A 366 -12.51 -4.53 -0.17
CA ASP A 366 -13.01 -5.78 -0.76
C ASP A 366 -12.28 -7.05 -0.30
N GLY A 367 -11.22 -6.97 0.55
CA GLY A 367 -10.44 -8.11 1.05
C GLY A 367 -10.85 -8.59 2.45
N VAL A 368 -11.65 -7.80 3.19
CA VAL A 368 -11.95 -8.06 4.61
C VAL A 368 -13.44 -8.21 4.92
N ASP A 369 -14.23 -8.65 3.96
CA ASP A 369 -15.68 -8.92 4.13
C ASP A 369 -16.47 -7.77 4.78
N GLY A 370 -16.07 -6.52 4.55
CA GLY A 370 -16.70 -5.33 5.13
C GLY A 370 -16.36 -5.08 6.60
N GLN A 371 -15.44 -5.84 7.19
CA GLN A 371 -14.97 -5.69 8.58
C GLN A 371 -14.02 -4.50 8.75
N LEU A 372 -14.45 -3.33 8.30
CA LEU A 372 -13.73 -2.07 8.35
C LEU A 372 -14.14 -1.25 9.56
N PRO A 373 -13.30 -0.31 10.05
CA PRO A 373 -13.67 0.61 11.12
C PRO A 373 -14.91 1.45 10.79
N GLU A 374 -15.63 1.84 11.81
CA GLU A 374 -16.82 2.67 11.65
C GLU A 374 -16.44 4.00 10.97
N GLY A 375 -17.17 4.34 9.91
CA GLY A 375 -16.90 5.54 9.11
C GLY A 375 -15.88 5.38 7.99
N LEU A 376 -15.32 4.16 7.77
CA LEU A 376 -14.47 3.83 6.62
C LEU A 376 -15.08 2.67 5.84
N ASN A 377 -16.03 2.93 4.94
CA ASN A 377 -16.73 1.90 4.19
C ASN A 377 -16.31 1.83 2.72
N SER A 378 -15.70 2.90 2.23
CA SER A 378 -15.32 3.04 0.82
C SER A 378 -14.32 4.19 0.67
N PRO A 379 -13.69 4.36 -0.50
CA PRO A 379 -12.87 5.53 -0.80
C PRO A 379 -13.54 6.88 -0.50
N ALA A 380 -14.87 6.98 -0.60
CA ALA A 380 -15.62 8.20 -0.27
C ALA A 380 -15.37 8.70 1.17
N ASP A 381 -14.91 7.83 2.04
CA ASP A 381 -14.63 8.14 3.45
C ASP A 381 -13.16 8.57 3.72
N LEU A 382 -12.25 8.44 2.76
CA LEU A 382 -10.84 8.83 2.90
C LEU A 382 -10.62 10.29 3.34
N PRO A 383 -11.47 11.27 2.94
CA PRO A 383 -11.36 12.64 3.46
C PRO A 383 -11.42 12.73 4.99
N LYS A 384 -12.12 11.81 5.65
CA LYS A 384 -12.20 11.75 7.12
C LYS A 384 -10.85 11.42 7.77
N ILE A 385 -10.00 10.65 7.08
CA ILE A 385 -8.61 10.39 7.53
C ILE A 385 -7.82 11.69 7.52
N THR A 386 -7.92 12.48 6.44
CA THR A 386 -7.25 13.77 6.33
C THR A 386 -7.73 14.76 7.41
N GLU A 387 -9.04 14.81 7.65
CA GLU A 387 -9.61 15.62 8.74
C GLU A 387 -9.04 15.20 10.09
N ALA A 388 -9.09 13.90 10.40
CA ALA A 388 -8.61 13.37 11.68
C ALA A 388 -7.09 13.57 11.86
N LEU A 389 -6.27 13.47 10.82
CA LEU A 389 -4.84 13.76 10.88
C LEU A 389 -4.58 15.24 11.19
N MET A 390 -5.28 16.14 10.51
CA MET A 390 -5.14 17.58 10.77
C MET A 390 -5.63 17.96 12.18
N ASP A 391 -6.69 17.35 12.68
CA ASP A 391 -7.18 17.51 14.05
C ASP A 391 -6.16 17.00 15.10
N ARG A 392 -5.34 15.99 14.75
CA ARG A 392 -4.20 15.51 15.55
C ARG A 392 -2.96 16.43 15.46
N GLY A 393 -3.00 17.48 14.62
CA GLY A 393 -1.93 18.48 14.50
C GLY A 393 -0.92 18.21 13.39
N TYR A 394 -1.17 17.24 12.50
CA TYR A 394 -0.35 17.05 11.30
C TYR A 394 -0.46 18.27 10.39
N SER A 395 0.68 18.68 9.82
CA SER A 395 0.69 19.74 8.82
C SER A 395 0.06 19.26 7.50
N ALA A 396 -0.33 20.21 6.64
CA ALA A 396 -0.80 19.89 5.31
C ALA A 396 0.22 19.05 4.50
N ASP A 397 1.51 19.30 4.69
CA ASP A 397 2.57 18.57 3.99
C ASP A 397 2.75 17.16 4.58
N ASP A 398 2.62 16.99 5.90
CA ASP A 398 2.62 15.66 6.53
C ASP A 398 1.45 14.81 6.02
N CYS A 399 0.25 15.40 5.95
CA CYS A 399 -0.91 14.71 5.38
C CYS A 399 -0.66 14.27 3.93
N ARG A 400 -0.09 15.15 3.07
CA ARG A 400 0.24 14.77 1.69
C ARG A 400 1.26 13.65 1.60
N LYS A 401 2.22 13.57 2.53
CA LYS A 401 3.17 12.45 2.62
C LYS A 401 2.43 11.15 2.92
N ILE A 402 1.59 11.13 3.96
CA ILE A 402 0.81 9.97 4.39
C ILE A 402 -0.14 9.51 3.28
N LEU A 403 -0.84 10.44 2.65
CA LEU A 403 -1.85 10.14 1.64
C LEU A 403 -1.30 9.49 0.36
N GLY A 404 0.03 9.57 0.10
CA GLY A 404 0.61 8.89 -1.07
C GLY A 404 2.03 9.37 -1.42
N GLY A 405 2.46 10.53 -0.89
CA GLY A 405 3.78 11.07 -1.19
C GLY A 405 4.93 10.14 -0.79
N ASN A 406 4.78 9.42 0.33
CA ASN A 406 5.77 8.45 0.82
C ASN A 406 5.89 7.24 -0.11
N LEU A 407 4.77 6.68 -0.56
CA LEU A 407 4.78 5.59 -1.52
C LEU A 407 5.40 6.01 -2.85
N LEU A 408 5.04 7.19 -3.38
CA LEU A 408 5.64 7.73 -4.60
C LEU A 408 7.16 7.86 -4.49
N ARG A 409 7.67 8.27 -3.32
CA ARG A 409 9.11 8.32 -3.05
C ARG A 409 9.73 6.93 -3.13
N VAL A 410 9.16 5.95 -2.42
CA VAL A 410 9.65 4.55 -2.43
C VAL A 410 9.64 3.99 -3.85
N PHE A 411 8.57 4.17 -4.59
CA PHE A 411 8.46 3.65 -5.95
C PHE A 411 9.53 4.26 -6.89
N ARG A 412 9.82 5.57 -6.77
CA ARG A 412 10.94 6.19 -7.52
C ARG A 412 12.30 5.61 -7.14
N GLU A 413 12.53 5.34 -5.86
CA GLU A 413 13.78 4.74 -5.41
C GLU A 413 13.95 3.31 -5.94
N VAL A 414 12.87 2.51 -5.96
CA VAL A 414 12.87 1.17 -6.56
C VAL A 414 13.20 1.21 -8.05
N GLU A 415 12.63 2.16 -8.81
CA GLU A 415 12.99 2.37 -10.22
C GLU A 415 14.45 2.80 -10.42
N ALA A 416 14.98 3.63 -9.52
CA ALA A 416 16.38 4.05 -9.58
C ALA A 416 17.33 2.88 -9.34
N VAL A 417 17.08 2.08 -8.30
CA VAL A 417 17.86 0.86 -8.00
C VAL A 417 17.79 -0.13 -9.16
N SER A 418 16.62 -0.30 -9.79
CA SER A 418 16.46 -1.16 -10.96
C SER A 418 17.36 -0.74 -12.11
N LYS A 419 17.44 0.57 -12.41
CA LYS A 419 18.32 1.10 -13.47
C LYS A 419 19.80 0.83 -13.18
N GLU A 420 20.21 0.97 -11.92
CA GLU A 420 21.57 0.64 -11.48
C GLU A 420 21.87 -0.85 -11.67
N LEU A 421 21.01 -1.73 -11.18
CA LEU A 421 21.18 -3.18 -11.28
C LEU A 421 21.16 -3.68 -12.73
N GLN A 422 20.35 -3.08 -13.59
CA GLN A 422 20.33 -3.42 -15.02
C GLN A 422 21.58 -2.95 -15.77
N ALA A 423 22.20 -1.83 -15.33
CA ALA A 423 23.45 -1.34 -15.90
C ALA A 423 24.65 -2.18 -15.45
N GLU A 424 24.65 -2.67 -14.20
CA GLU A 424 25.73 -3.47 -13.63
C GLU A 424 25.72 -4.92 -14.11
N ASN A 425 24.53 -5.51 -14.28
CA ASN A 425 24.36 -6.93 -14.50
C ASN A 425 23.41 -7.22 -15.65
N ARG A 426 23.87 -8.08 -16.56
CA ARG A 426 22.93 -8.81 -17.44
C ARG A 426 21.95 -9.61 -16.56
N PRO A 427 20.70 -9.85 -17.04
CA PRO A 427 19.78 -10.75 -16.32
C PRO A 427 20.56 -11.99 -15.90
N ARG A 428 20.41 -12.45 -14.67
CA ARG A 428 20.81 -13.81 -14.30
C ARG A 428 19.89 -14.74 -15.09
N ILE A 429 20.25 -14.96 -16.35
CA ILE A 429 19.80 -16.13 -17.07
C ILE A 429 20.60 -17.23 -16.38
N THR A 430 20.02 -17.80 -15.35
CA THR A 430 20.52 -19.07 -14.85
C THR A 430 20.22 -20.06 -15.97
N ASP A 431 21.22 -20.33 -16.83
CA ASP A 431 21.23 -21.47 -17.75
C ASP A 431 21.06 -22.81 -16.98
N LYS A 432 20.77 -22.74 -15.68
CA LYS A 432 20.62 -23.79 -14.71
C LYS A 432 19.46 -23.59 -13.76
N GLN A 433 18.36 -22.95 -14.17
CA GLN A 433 17.12 -23.40 -13.56
C GLN A 433 16.91 -24.83 -14.05
N PRO A 434 16.92 -25.83 -13.18
CA PRO A 434 16.32 -27.09 -13.56
C PRO A 434 14.89 -26.70 -13.93
N PHE A 435 14.54 -26.75 -15.23
CA PHE A 435 13.16 -26.89 -15.62
C PHE A 435 12.68 -28.06 -14.79
N ASP A 436 11.92 -27.76 -13.82
CA ASP A 436 11.38 -28.54 -12.77
C ASP A 436 11.45 -30.03 -12.98
N LYS A 437 12.16 -30.69 -12.08
CA LYS A 437 11.76 -32.07 -11.82
C LYS A 437 10.36 -31.93 -11.23
N PRO A 438 9.34 -32.56 -11.86
CA PRO A 438 8.01 -32.58 -11.28
C PRO A 438 8.16 -33.02 -9.82
N GLN A 439 7.63 -32.22 -8.90
CA GLN A 439 7.58 -32.61 -7.49
C GLN A 439 6.86 -33.96 -7.44
N LYS A 440 7.55 -34.96 -6.90
CA LYS A 440 6.99 -36.30 -6.67
C LYS A 440 6.06 -36.28 -5.48
#